data_a4fb1893c33eeaff71683ee0b6d1ebcc
#
_entry.id   a4fb1893c33eeaff71683ee0b6d1ebcc
#
_cell.length_a   1.000
_cell.length_b   1.000
_cell.length_c   1.000
_cell.angle_alpha   90.00
_cell.angle_beta   90.00
_cell.angle_gamma   90.00
#
_symmetry.space_group_name_H-M   'P 1'
#
loop_
_entity.id
_entity.type
_entity.pdbx_description
1 polymer ?
#
loop_
_entity_poly.entity_id
_entity_poly.type
_entity_poly.pdbx_seq_one_letter_code
_entity_poly.pdbx_strand_id
1 'polypeptide(L)'
;TASSMVTAITVLQISYTVNDKYDIFATLQTSTSATPEIYYTNCSTTTSAEGIAPFTTTVTTYLVNFITSTKANVTIVSAQFAQRMPQMTMVFPDIDVEMTASGYVFKSDELIPKISDTPMPSYKVTNFRMETSSKGAVASVAFNCNIKNVNYSVAAMGKLLPSVKQNSEK
;
A
#
# COMPACT_ATOMS: atom_id res chain seq x y z
N THR A 1 4.50 -12.32 25.85
CA THR A 1 3.05 -12.63 25.77
C THR A 1 2.66 -12.65 24.31
N ALA A 2 2.45 -13.85 23.76
CA ALA A 2 1.98 -14.04 22.39
C ALA A 2 0.55 -13.51 22.28
N SER A 3 0.34 -12.53 21.39
CA SER A 3 -0.99 -12.08 21.01
C SER A 3 -1.62 -13.16 20.15
N SER A 4 -2.65 -13.82 20.65
CA SER A 4 -3.45 -14.80 19.91
C SER A 4 -4.29 -14.04 18.90
N MET A 5 -3.96 -14.19 17.60
CA MET A 5 -4.86 -13.77 16.53
C MET A 5 -6.06 -14.70 16.49
N VAL A 6 -7.22 -14.17 16.80
CA VAL A 6 -8.48 -14.89 16.59
C VAL A 6 -8.82 -14.80 15.12
N THR A 7 -8.66 -15.91 14.40
CA THR A 7 -9.11 -16.05 13.01
C THR A 7 -10.59 -16.37 13.02
N ALA A 8 -11.43 -15.42 12.67
CA ALA A 8 -12.85 -15.69 12.41
C ALA A 8 -12.99 -16.14 10.96
N ILE A 9 -13.39 -17.39 10.75
CA ILE A 9 -13.75 -17.92 9.44
C ILE A 9 -15.26 -17.84 9.33
N THR A 10 -15.77 -16.99 8.45
CA THR A 10 -17.18 -16.96 8.11
C THR A 10 -17.37 -17.74 6.81
N VAL A 11 -18.08 -18.82 6.88
CA VAL A 11 -18.45 -19.64 5.72
C VAL A 11 -19.90 -19.35 5.41
N LEU A 12 -20.17 -18.80 4.23
CA LEU A 12 -21.52 -18.69 3.69
C LEU A 12 -21.69 -19.77 2.62
N GLN A 13 -22.62 -20.69 2.86
CA GLN A 13 -23.02 -21.68 1.87
C GLN A 13 -24.34 -21.28 1.27
N ILE A 14 -24.41 -21.19 -0.04
CA ILE A 14 -25.62 -20.94 -0.81
C ILE A 14 -25.86 -22.18 -1.68
N SER A 15 -27.02 -22.78 -1.53
CA SER A 15 -27.49 -23.84 -2.42
C SER A 15 -28.85 -23.48 -3.01
N TYR A 16 -29.02 -23.66 -4.29
CA TYR A 16 -30.28 -23.49 -4.97
C TYR A 16 -30.38 -24.40 -6.18
N THR A 17 -31.62 -24.81 -6.51
CA THR A 17 -31.91 -25.66 -7.65
C THR A 17 -32.50 -24.81 -8.78
N VAL A 18 -31.98 -24.95 -9.98
CA VAL A 18 -32.51 -24.25 -11.16
C VAL A 18 -33.26 -25.23 -12.02
N ASN A 19 -34.55 -24.95 -12.28
CA ASN A 19 -35.43 -25.75 -13.15
C ASN A 19 -35.52 -27.24 -12.76
N ASP A 20 -35.50 -27.55 -11.48
CA ASP A 20 -35.52 -28.91 -10.93
C ASP A 20 -34.49 -29.87 -11.55
N LYS A 21 -33.44 -29.34 -12.13
CA LYS A 21 -32.46 -30.08 -12.93
C LYS A 21 -31.00 -29.84 -12.58
N TYR A 22 -30.71 -28.72 -11.97
CA TYR A 22 -29.31 -28.34 -11.62
C TYR A 22 -29.26 -27.84 -10.18
N ASP A 23 -28.51 -28.54 -9.35
CA ASP A 23 -28.19 -28.09 -8.00
C ASP A 23 -26.89 -27.28 -8.07
N ILE A 24 -26.96 -26.01 -7.63
CA ILE A 24 -25.82 -25.12 -7.58
C ILE A 24 -25.44 -24.93 -6.12
N PHE A 25 -24.19 -25.27 -5.82
CA PHE A 25 -23.58 -25.05 -4.52
C PHE A 25 -22.50 -23.99 -4.65
N ALA A 26 -22.63 -22.91 -3.93
CA ALA A 26 -21.60 -21.90 -3.82
C ALA A 26 -21.16 -21.79 -2.36
N THR A 27 -19.88 -21.92 -2.12
CA THR A 27 -19.28 -21.68 -0.80
C THR A 27 -18.41 -20.44 -0.89
N LEU A 28 -18.82 -19.38 -0.19
CA LEU A 28 -18.00 -18.21 0.03
C LEU A 28 -17.29 -18.36 1.37
N GLN A 29 -15.99 -18.51 1.35
CA GLN A 29 -15.18 -18.55 2.54
C GLN A 29 -14.44 -17.21 2.66
N THR A 30 -14.80 -16.42 3.65
CA THR A 30 -14.06 -15.23 4.01
C THR A 30 -13.13 -15.58 5.17
N SER A 31 -11.85 -15.67 4.89
CA SER A 31 -10.85 -15.73 5.96
C SER A 31 -10.45 -14.28 6.30
N THR A 32 -10.76 -13.84 7.51
CA THR A 32 -10.36 -12.52 8.02
C THR A 32 -8.98 -12.53 8.65
N SER A 33 -8.05 -13.34 8.16
CA SER A 33 -6.74 -13.44 8.79
C SER A 33 -5.57 -12.86 8.00
N ALA A 34 -5.81 -12.23 6.87
CA ALA A 34 -4.80 -11.40 6.24
C ALA A 34 -5.40 -10.04 5.95
N THR A 35 -4.89 -9.01 6.60
CA THR A 35 -5.08 -7.65 6.12
C THR A 35 -4.69 -7.65 4.64
N PRO A 36 -5.57 -7.22 3.72
CA PRO A 36 -5.23 -7.25 2.30
C PRO A 36 -4.01 -6.37 2.08
N GLU A 37 -2.97 -6.98 1.53
CA GLU A 37 -1.73 -6.31 1.20
C GLU A 37 -1.63 -6.17 -0.32
N ILE A 38 -1.33 -4.95 -0.78
CA ILE A 38 -1.17 -4.65 -2.20
C ILE A 38 0.26 -4.16 -2.42
N TYR A 39 0.98 -4.80 -3.33
CA TYR A 39 2.38 -4.51 -3.64
C TYR A 39 2.50 -3.81 -5.00
N TYR A 40 3.14 -2.65 -5.03
CA TYR A 40 3.58 -1.96 -6.24
C TYR A 40 5.09 -1.96 -6.28
N THR A 41 5.67 -2.75 -7.17
CA THR A 41 7.12 -2.98 -7.24
C THR A 41 7.79 -2.21 -8.34
N ASN A 42 9.12 -2.07 -8.22
CA ASN A 42 9.97 -1.39 -9.21
C ASN A 42 9.40 -0.01 -9.59
N CYS A 43 8.94 0.72 -8.57
CA CYS A 43 8.34 2.02 -8.78
C CYS A 43 9.41 3.01 -9.24
N SER A 44 9.22 3.59 -10.43
CA SER A 44 10.04 4.71 -10.85
C SER A 44 9.72 5.91 -9.97
N THR A 45 10.66 6.23 -9.08
CA THR A 45 10.52 7.31 -8.09
C THR A 45 11.48 8.43 -8.46
N THR A 46 10.95 9.60 -8.75
CA THR A 46 11.70 10.81 -9.02
C THR A 46 11.53 11.79 -7.86
N THR A 47 12.64 12.31 -7.39
CA THR A 47 12.69 13.29 -6.31
C THR A 47 13.34 14.56 -6.81
N SER A 48 12.76 15.71 -6.49
CA SER A 48 13.27 17.03 -6.86
C SER A 48 13.21 17.98 -5.66
N ALA A 49 14.18 18.90 -5.60
CA ALA A 49 14.18 20.02 -4.65
C ALA A 49 14.81 21.23 -5.32
N GLU A 50 14.48 22.42 -4.81
CA GLU A 50 15.02 23.67 -5.35
C GLU A 50 16.55 23.69 -5.27
N GLY A 51 17.22 24.01 -6.39
CA GLY A 51 18.67 24.08 -6.48
C GLY A 51 19.40 22.72 -6.43
N ILE A 52 18.67 21.61 -6.43
CA ILE A 52 19.25 20.25 -6.39
C ILE A 52 18.84 19.49 -7.67
N ALA A 53 19.82 18.84 -8.30
CA ALA A 53 19.54 18.01 -9.47
C ALA A 53 18.55 16.90 -9.13
N PRO A 54 17.54 16.63 -9.99
CA PRO A 54 16.58 15.56 -9.76
C PRO A 54 17.29 14.20 -9.63
N PHE A 55 16.77 13.38 -8.71
CA PHE A 55 17.25 12.02 -8.46
C PHE A 55 16.15 11.02 -8.79
N THR A 56 16.46 9.98 -9.55
CA THR A 56 15.49 8.92 -9.91
C THR A 56 16.02 7.56 -9.49
N THR A 57 15.16 6.75 -8.89
CA THR A 57 15.42 5.35 -8.54
C THR A 57 14.27 4.46 -9.01
N THR A 58 14.54 3.17 -9.23
CA THR A 58 13.55 2.18 -9.67
C THR A 58 13.44 0.99 -8.71
N VAL A 59 14.10 1.06 -7.56
CA VAL A 59 14.13 -0.05 -6.58
C VAL A 59 13.04 0.04 -5.52
N THR A 60 12.29 1.14 -5.49
CA THR A 60 11.29 1.39 -4.46
C THR A 60 10.07 0.50 -4.65
N THR A 61 9.58 -0.08 -3.57
CA THR A 61 8.32 -0.83 -3.52
C THR A 61 7.37 -0.15 -2.53
N TYR A 62 6.12 0.04 -2.94
CA TYR A 62 5.05 0.51 -2.07
C TYR A 62 4.15 -0.68 -1.70
N LEU A 63 4.02 -0.92 -0.41
CA LEU A 63 3.15 -1.93 0.17
C LEU A 63 2.02 -1.24 0.90
N VAL A 64 0.79 -1.50 0.48
CA VAL A 64 -0.42 -1.00 1.15
C VAL A 64 -0.99 -2.09 2.02
N ASN A 65 -1.18 -1.80 3.30
CA ASN A 65 -1.79 -2.66 4.28
C ASN A 65 -3.03 -1.97 4.86
N PHE A 66 -4.23 -2.48 4.53
CA PHE A 66 -5.49 -1.91 5.01
C PHE A 66 -5.71 -2.26 6.48
N ILE A 67 -5.88 -1.25 7.33
CA ILE A 67 -6.25 -1.40 8.74
C ILE A 67 -7.77 -1.52 8.86
N THR A 68 -8.49 -0.68 8.12
CA THR A 68 -9.95 -0.68 7.99
C THR A 68 -10.33 -0.37 6.54
N SER A 69 -11.61 -0.28 6.23
CA SER A 69 -12.09 0.14 4.91
C SER A 69 -11.72 1.59 4.55
N THR A 70 -11.37 2.41 5.55
CA THR A 70 -11.07 3.85 5.41
C THR A 70 -9.68 4.24 5.88
N LYS A 71 -8.88 3.29 6.35
CA LYS A 71 -7.52 3.53 6.87
C LYS A 71 -6.55 2.46 6.40
N ALA A 72 -5.34 2.88 6.06
CA ALA A 72 -4.25 1.99 5.67
C ALA A 72 -2.90 2.49 6.18
N ASN A 73 -1.95 1.58 6.31
CA ASN A 73 -0.54 1.91 6.36
C ASN A 73 0.07 1.74 4.98
N VAL A 74 0.95 2.66 4.59
CA VAL A 74 1.74 2.52 3.36
C VAL A 74 3.21 2.34 3.75
N THR A 75 3.76 1.17 3.46
CA THR A 75 5.18 0.88 3.69
C THR A 75 5.95 1.10 2.40
N ILE A 76 7.01 1.87 2.48
CA ILE A 76 7.93 2.14 1.37
C ILE A 76 9.21 1.35 1.65
N VAL A 77 9.42 0.29 0.88
CA VAL A 77 10.64 -0.53 0.96
C VAL A 77 11.69 0.07 0.03
N SER A 78 12.93 0.11 0.48
CA SER A 78 14.05 0.76 -0.24
C SER A 78 13.78 2.24 -0.54
N ALA A 79 13.13 2.95 0.39
CA ALA A 79 12.91 4.38 0.29
C ALA A 79 14.25 5.12 0.21
N GLN A 80 14.43 5.90 -0.86
CA GLN A 80 15.58 6.76 -1.06
C GLN A 80 15.13 8.02 -1.80
N PHE A 81 15.03 9.13 -1.07
CA PHE A 81 14.50 10.39 -1.60
C PHE A 81 15.59 11.45 -1.84
N ALA A 82 16.84 11.09 -1.63
CA ALA A 82 17.99 11.91 -1.98
C ALA A 82 19.18 11.00 -2.32
N GLN A 83 20.05 11.43 -3.23
CA GLN A 83 21.17 10.61 -3.72
C GLN A 83 22.08 10.08 -2.60
N ARG A 84 22.29 10.84 -1.53
CA ARG A 84 23.12 10.46 -0.38
C ARG A 84 22.35 9.88 0.80
N MET A 85 21.02 9.70 0.65
CA MET A 85 20.18 9.05 1.65
C MET A 85 20.37 7.54 1.54
N PRO A 86 20.61 6.81 2.64
CA PRO A 86 20.63 5.37 2.61
C PRO A 86 19.23 4.84 2.27
N GLN A 87 19.18 3.70 1.59
CA GLN A 87 17.91 2.99 1.40
C GLN A 87 17.39 2.48 2.75
N MET A 88 16.13 2.72 3.03
CA MET A 88 15.50 2.29 4.28
C MET A 88 14.03 1.91 4.07
N THR A 89 13.50 1.13 4.98
CA THR A 89 12.05 0.84 5.00
C THR A 89 11.37 1.86 5.89
N MET A 90 10.39 2.57 5.34
CA MET A 90 9.59 3.57 6.03
C MET A 90 8.12 3.15 6.03
N VAL A 91 7.45 3.31 7.15
CA VAL A 91 5.99 3.13 7.27
C VAL A 91 5.34 4.49 7.41
N PHE A 92 4.41 4.78 6.53
CA PHE A 92 3.51 5.94 6.59
C PHE A 92 2.21 5.47 7.24
N PRO A 93 1.98 5.77 8.52
CA PRO A 93 0.86 5.25 9.26
C PRO A 93 -0.43 6.04 9.03
N ASP A 94 -1.57 5.41 9.30
CA ASP A 94 -2.88 6.06 9.44
C ASP A 94 -3.35 6.87 8.21
N ILE A 95 -2.98 6.43 7.02
CA ILE A 95 -3.39 7.08 5.77
C ILE A 95 -4.91 6.91 5.57
N ASP A 96 -5.60 8.00 5.26
CA ASP A 96 -7.01 7.96 4.86
C ASP A 96 -7.17 7.27 3.51
N VAL A 97 -8.18 6.39 3.41
CA VAL A 97 -8.51 5.64 2.20
C VAL A 97 -9.91 6.00 1.73
N GLU A 98 -10.02 6.34 0.47
CA GLU A 98 -11.28 6.59 -0.22
C GLU A 98 -11.38 5.66 -1.43
N MET A 99 -12.48 4.91 -1.51
CA MET A 99 -12.77 4.09 -2.68
C MET A 99 -13.54 4.91 -3.70
N THR A 100 -13.05 4.95 -4.94
CA THR A 100 -13.66 5.66 -6.05
C THR A 100 -14.05 4.70 -7.16
N ALA A 101 -14.77 5.18 -8.16
CA ALA A 101 -15.10 4.37 -9.34
C ALA A 101 -13.85 3.91 -10.13
N SER A 102 -12.74 4.65 -10.01
CA SER A 102 -11.47 4.37 -10.71
C SER A 102 -10.45 3.60 -9.89
N GLY A 103 -10.69 3.34 -8.60
CA GLY A 103 -9.78 2.64 -7.70
C GLY A 103 -9.76 3.25 -6.30
N TYR A 104 -8.59 3.24 -5.66
CA TYR A 104 -8.40 3.81 -4.32
C TYR A 104 -7.62 5.11 -4.38
N VAL A 105 -7.99 6.03 -3.51
CA VAL A 105 -7.22 7.25 -3.20
C VAL A 105 -6.79 7.17 -1.74
N PHE A 106 -5.49 7.24 -1.51
CA PHE A 106 -4.85 7.28 -0.20
C PHE A 106 -4.33 8.70 0.02
N LYS A 107 -4.65 9.34 1.14
CA LYS A 107 -4.28 10.73 1.39
C LYS A 107 -3.95 11.02 2.84
N SER A 108 -3.01 11.93 3.05
CA SER A 108 -2.70 12.53 4.35
C SER A 108 -2.10 13.90 4.15
N ASP A 109 -2.61 14.92 4.84
CA ASP A 109 -2.07 16.27 4.76
C ASP A 109 -0.68 16.35 5.40
N GLU A 110 -0.50 15.64 6.51
CA GLU A 110 0.75 15.58 7.24
C GLU A 110 0.88 14.24 7.99
N LEU A 111 2.07 13.64 7.96
CA LEU A 111 2.39 12.46 8.76
C LEU A 111 3.87 12.43 9.14
N ILE A 112 4.15 11.72 10.22
CA ILE A 112 5.51 11.39 10.64
C ILE A 112 5.75 9.91 10.30
N PRO A 113 6.66 9.60 9.38
CA PRO A 113 6.99 8.20 9.05
C PRO A 113 7.65 7.50 10.21
N LYS A 114 7.55 6.17 10.23
CA LYS A 114 8.23 5.31 11.20
C LYS A 114 9.30 4.48 10.50
N ILE A 115 10.42 4.28 11.17
CA ILE A 115 11.47 3.33 10.79
C ILE A 115 11.64 2.37 11.98
N SER A 116 11.45 1.07 11.75
CA SER A 116 11.46 0.06 12.82
C SER A 116 10.59 0.47 14.03
N ASP A 117 9.34 0.88 13.75
CA ASP A 117 8.34 1.38 14.71
C ASP A 117 8.68 2.69 15.43
N THR A 118 9.85 3.28 15.18
CA THR A 118 10.26 4.55 15.76
C THR A 118 9.83 5.72 14.87
N PRO A 119 9.04 6.69 15.39
CA PRO A 119 8.70 7.89 14.64
C PRO A 119 9.94 8.71 14.27
N MET A 120 9.97 9.21 13.03
CA MET A 120 11.10 9.96 12.46
C MET A 120 10.67 11.37 12.04
N PRO A 121 10.56 12.34 12.97
CA PRO A 121 10.12 13.71 12.67
C PRO A 121 11.02 14.43 11.65
N SER A 122 12.30 14.05 11.57
CA SER A 122 13.24 14.59 10.59
C SER A 122 12.95 14.21 9.13
N TYR A 123 11.98 13.32 8.91
CA TYR A 123 11.47 12.90 7.62
C TYR A 123 9.98 13.24 7.46
N LYS A 124 9.52 14.28 8.11
CA LYS A 124 8.12 14.71 8.04
C LYS A 124 7.64 14.75 6.60
N VAL A 125 6.49 14.13 6.35
CA VAL A 125 5.84 14.07 5.03
C VAL A 125 4.60 14.96 5.05
N THR A 126 4.38 15.67 3.94
CA THR A 126 3.19 16.48 3.73
C THR A 126 2.59 16.22 2.36
N ASN A 127 1.29 16.47 2.23
CA ASN A 127 0.55 16.33 0.97
C ASN A 127 0.71 14.92 0.35
N PHE A 128 0.70 13.88 1.18
CA PHE A 128 0.75 12.52 0.67
C PHE A 128 -0.52 12.21 -0.10
N ARG A 129 -0.36 11.76 -1.33
CA ARG A 129 -1.41 11.27 -2.20
C ARG A 129 -0.93 10.09 -3.00
N MET A 130 -1.67 9.00 -2.93
CA MET A 130 -1.46 7.82 -3.77
C MET A 130 -2.79 7.47 -4.42
N GLU A 131 -2.80 7.23 -5.71
CA GLU A 131 -3.98 6.84 -6.47
C GLU A 131 -3.71 5.54 -7.20
N THR A 132 -4.69 4.65 -7.19
CA THR A 132 -4.63 3.42 -7.96
C THR A 132 -5.57 3.51 -9.16
N SER A 133 -5.18 2.92 -10.29
CA SER A 133 -6.06 2.77 -11.43
C SER A 133 -7.21 1.81 -11.12
N SER A 134 -8.21 1.78 -12.00
CA SER A 134 -9.28 0.77 -11.94
C SER A 134 -8.65 -0.62 -11.83
N LYS A 135 -9.13 -1.44 -10.88
CA LYS A 135 -8.58 -2.75 -10.52
C LYS A 135 -7.21 -2.72 -9.81
N GLY A 136 -6.71 -1.55 -9.42
CA GLY A 136 -5.45 -1.42 -8.67
C GLY A 136 -4.18 -1.79 -9.45
N ALA A 137 -4.23 -1.91 -10.78
CA ALA A 137 -3.11 -2.42 -11.58
C ALA A 137 -1.91 -1.48 -11.64
N VAL A 138 -2.12 -0.18 -11.48
CA VAL A 138 -1.07 0.85 -11.47
C VAL A 138 -1.33 1.81 -10.33
N ALA A 139 -0.29 2.23 -9.65
CA ALA A 139 -0.35 3.28 -8.65
C ALA A 139 0.52 4.47 -9.05
N SER A 140 0.02 5.67 -8.79
CA SER A 140 0.79 6.90 -8.78
C SER A 140 0.88 7.43 -7.35
N VAL A 141 2.04 7.93 -6.96
CA VAL A 141 2.30 8.44 -5.62
C VAL A 141 2.95 9.81 -5.72
N ALA A 142 2.50 10.75 -4.91
CA ALA A 142 3.12 12.07 -4.79
C ALA A 142 3.08 12.54 -3.34
N PHE A 143 4.15 13.15 -2.87
CA PHE A 143 4.25 13.76 -1.55
C PHE A 143 5.47 14.69 -1.45
N ASN A 144 5.49 15.51 -0.41
CA ASN A 144 6.69 16.24 -0.04
C ASN A 144 7.30 15.62 1.22
N CYS A 145 8.63 15.53 1.26
CA CYS A 145 9.37 15.01 2.41
C CYS A 145 10.43 16.01 2.83
N ASN A 146 10.43 16.42 4.10
CA ASN A 146 11.49 17.25 4.64
C ASN A 146 12.65 16.34 5.07
N ILE A 147 13.86 16.63 4.56
CA ILE A 147 15.08 15.91 4.94
C ILE A 147 16.14 16.95 5.25
N LYS A 148 16.58 17.04 6.51
CA LYS A 148 17.59 18.01 6.97
C LYS A 148 17.28 19.45 6.53
N ASN A 149 16.05 19.88 6.72
CA ASN A 149 15.52 21.19 6.35
C ASN A 149 15.47 21.50 4.84
N VAL A 150 15.65 20.51 4.00
CA VAL A 150 15.37 20.58 2.56
C VAL A 150 14.04 19.90 2.27
N ASN A 151 13.16 20.59 1.56
CA ASN A 151 11.87 20.04 1.18
C ASN A 151 11.98 19.38 -0.21
N TYR A 152 11.83 18.07 -0.24
CA TYR A 152 11.88 17.27 -1.46
C TYR A 152 10.46 16.96 -1.92
N SER A 153 10.17 17.19 -3.20
CA SER A 153 8.97 16.68 -3.85
C SER A 153 9.28 15.30 -4.45
N VAL A 154 8.49 14.31 -4.05
CA VAL A 154 8.63 12.93 -4.47
C VAL A 154 7.44 12.54 -5.34
N ALA A 155 7.70 11.99 -6.51
CA ALA A 155 6.69 11.42 -7.40
C ALA A 155 7.11 10.02 -7.83
N ALA A 156 6.19 9.07 -7.77
CA ALA A 156 6.45 7.69 -8.14
C ALA A 156 5.29 7.08 -8.94
N MET A 157 5.63 6.13 -9.81
CA MET A 157 4.67 5.26 -10.49
C MET A 157 5.13 3.81 -10.37
N GLY A 158 4.20 2.93 -10.04
CA GLY A 158 4.45 1.51 -9.89
C GLY A 158 3.34 0.64 -10.49
N LYS A 159 3.67 -0.60 -10.78
CA LYS A 159 2.71 -1.62 -11.24
C LYS A 159 2.45 -2.62 -10.11
N LEU A 160 1.21 -3.08 -10.03
CA LEU A 160 0.82 -4.14 -9.13
C LEU A 160 1.64 -5.40 -9.41
N LEU A 161 2.23 -5.98 -8.37
CA LEU A 161 2.81 -7.31 -8.48
C LEU A 161 1.67 -8.31 -8.69
N PRO A 162 1.70 -9.13 -9.76
CA PRO A 162 0.71 -10.18 -9.92
C PRO A 162 0.77 -11.09 -8.68
N SER A 163 -0.37 -11.29 -8.03
CA SER A 163 -0.46 -12.25 -6.94
C SER A 163 -0.03 -13.61 -7.47
N VAL A 164 1.04 -14.16 -6.90
CA VAL A 164 1.42 -15.55 -7.14
C VAL A 164 0.24 -16.37 -6.61
N LYS A 165 -0.54 -16.96 -7.50
CA LYS A 165 -1.49 -18.00 -7.09
C LYS A 165 -0.65 -19.07 -6.42
N GLN A 166 -0.74 -19.20 -5.10
CA GLN A 166 -0.26 -20.40 -4.44
C GLN A 166 -1.06 -21.56 -5.04
N ASN A 167 -0.45 -22.28 -5.95
CA ASN A 167 -0.92 -23.59 -6.32
C ASN A 167 -0.80 -24.44 -5.05
N SER A 168 -1.91 -24.59 -4.35
CA SER A 168 -2.07 -25.69 -3.40
C SER A 168 -2.15 -26.94 -4.25
N GLU A 169 -1.00 -27.50 -4.62
CA GLU A 169 -0.91 -28.86 -5.08
C GLU A 169 -1.12 -29.80 -3.89
N LYS A 170 -2.23 -30.54 -3.98
CA LYS A 170 -2.57 -31.84 -3.40
C LYS A 170 -2.55 -32.00 -1.87
#